data_a65f685758dbdf193c7df00113c5f766
#
_entry.id   a65f685758dbdf193c7df00113c5f766
#
_cell.length_a   1.000
_cell.length_b   1.000
_cell.length_c   1.000
_cell.angle_alpha   90.00
_cell.angle_beta   90.00
_cell.angle_gamma   90.00
#
_symmetry.space_group_name_H-M   'P 1'
#
loop_
_entity.id
_entity.type
_entity.pdbx_description
1 polymer ?
#
loop_
_entity_poly.entity_id
_entity_poly.type
_entity_poly.pdbx_seq_one_letter_code
_entity_poly.pdbx_strand_id
1 'polypeptide(L)'
;SVIRSFILESGGDFQGVGYILGPSAVGKTVLAKRVFGFVVDKDSSHSRPAYIFESGASESSLLDAMVSARDFPVVLDDIAISASRASQQKRVDLAANIIREGANASKISKMAPNRKRVDLECVATVVITAELPIQAMSELNRCILIPVRKPLNLPDELTPSLMGASILSFLQYFTAMHTAESMRSLPNNLESIIPSKLSAGLDKRVQKNFNILMHVLEIVLSAAGVDGLEQSLC
;
A
#
# COMPACT_ATOMS: atom_id res chain seq x y z
N SER A 1 6.45 1.51 -0.17
CA SER A 1 6.69 0.95 -1.52
C SER A 1 8.17 0.76 -1.80
N VAL A 2 9.05 1.72 -1.58
CA VAL A 2 10.52 1.54 -1.78
C VAL A 2 11.05 0.34 -1.00
N ILE A 3 10.68 0.19 0.27
CA ILE A 3 11.06 -0.98 1.07
C ILE A 3 10.53 -2.28 0.45
N ARG A 4 9.32 -2.26 -0.13
CA ARG A 4 8.78 -3.40 -0.86
C ARG A 4 9.66 -3.80 -2.04
N SER A 5 10.11 -2.85 -2.85
CA SER A 5 11.03 -3.13 -3.96
C SER A 5 12.32 -3.77 -3.48
N PHE A 6 12.92 -3.27 -2.40
CA PHE A 6 14.10 -3.90 -1.79
C PHE A 6 13.84 -5.33 -1.33
N ILE A 7 12.70 -5.60 -0.69
CA ILE A 7 12.32 -6.94 -0.25
C ILE A 7 12.17 -7.87 -1.45
N LEU A 8 11.51 -7.43 -2.52
CA LEU A 8 11.31 -8.22 -3.74
C LEU A 8 12.64 -8.48 -4.47
N GLU A 9 13.49 -7.47 -4.63
CA GLU A 9 14.82 -7.61 -5.26
C GLU A 9 15.75 -8.53 -4.47
N SER A 10 15.59 -8.60 -3.15
CA SER A 10 16.35 -9.52 -2.30
C SER A 10 15.78 -10.96 -2.27
N GLY A 11 14.78 -11.28 -3.10
CA GLY A 11 14.12 -12.59 -3.13
C GLY A 11 13.09 -12.78 -2.03
N GLY A 12 12.78 -11.73 -1.26
CA GLY A 12 11.68 -11.72 -0.31
C GLY A 12 10.33 -11.55 -1.02
N ASP A 13 9.26 -11.74 -0.28
CA ASP A 13 7.90 -11.64 -0.78
C ASP A 13 7.05 -10.85 0.22
N PHE A 14 6.58 -9.67 -0.20
CA PHE A 14 5.62 -8.87 0.55
C PHE A 14 4.34 -8.73 -0.29
N GLN A 15 3.29 -9.38 0.17
CA GLN A 15 2.00 -9.48 -0.53
C GLN A 15 0.92 -8.68 0.17
N GLY A 16 1.22 -7.45 0.59
CA GLY A 16 0.29 -6.60 1.33
C GLY A 16 -0.28 -5.46 0.49
N VAL A 17 -1.60 -5.32 0.51
CA VAL A 17 -2.34 -4.16 0.02
C VAL A 17 -2.93 -3.43 1.21
N GLY A 18 -2.72 -2.11 1.33
CA GLY A 18 -3.36 -1.30 2.35
C GLY A 18 -4.86 -1.15 2.06
N TYR A 19 -5.72 -1.49 3.00
CA TYR A 19 -7.17 -1.36 2.83
C TYR A 19 -7.77 -0.53 3.97
N ILE A 20 -8.07 0.74 3.69
CA ILE A 20 -8.61 1.71 4.65
C ILE A 20 -10.13 1.63 4.59
N LEU A 21 -10.72 0.96 5.57
CA LEU A 21 -12.16 0.71 5.64
C LEU A 21 -12.83 1.63 6.65
N GLY A 22 -13.91 2.28 6.27
CA GLY A 22 -14.70 3.07 7.20
C GLY A 22 -15.92 3.71 6.52
N PRO A 23 -16.86 4.26 7.30
CA PRO A 23 -18.05 4.90 6.76
C PRO A 23 -17.71 6.15 5.91
N SER A 24 -18.69 6.70 5.22
CA SER A 24 -18.53 7.96 4.49
C SER A 24 -18.14 9.10 5.44
N ALA A 25 -17.48 10.11 4.90
CA ALA A 25 -17.13 11.36 5.59
C ALA A 25 -16.20 11.22 6.82
N VAL A 26 -15.53 10.08 7.04
CA VAL A 26 -14.55 9.94 8.14
C VAL A 26 -13.14 10.45 7.78
N GLY A 27 -12.94 10.99 6.59
CA GLY A 27 -11.66 11.59 6.17
C GLY A 27 -10.69 10.67 5.44
N LYS A 28 -11.11 9.47 4.98
CA LYS A 28 -10.26 8.50 4.24
C LYS A 28 -9.61 9.13 3.01
N THR A 29 -10.39 9.77 2.15
CA THR A 29 -9.90 10.47 0.95
C THR A 29 -8.94 11.60 1.29
N VAL A 30 -9.22 12.35 2.35
CA VAL A 30 -8.34 13.44 2.82
C VAL A 30 -7.01 12.85 3.30
N LEU A 31 -7.05 11.77 4.07
CA LEU A 31 -5.85 11.05 4.49
C LEU A 31 -5.05 10.57 3.29
N ALA A 32 -5.70 9.90 2.34
CA ALA A 32 -5.05 9.39 1.13
C ALA A 32 -4.35 10.53 0.35
N LYS A 33 -5.02 11.66 0.15
CA LYS A 33 -4.45 12.82 -0.55
C LYS A 33 -3.30 13.47 0.21
N ARG A 34 -3.39 13.60 1.53
CA ARG A 34 -2.33 14.19 2.35
C ARG A 34 -1.09 13.29 2.43
N VAL A 35 -1.28 11.98 2.58
CA VAL A 35 -0.18 11.02 2.77
C VAL A 35 0.46 10.57 1.45
N PHE A 36 -0.34 10.38 0.40
CA PHE A 36 0.13 9.78 -0.85
C PHE A 36 0.13 10.76 -2.04
N GLY A 37 -0.42 11.95 -1.88
CA GLY A 37 -0.57 12.95 -2.95
C GLY A 37 0.68 13.80 -3.22
N PHE A 38 1.86 13.42 -2.73
CA PHE A 38 3.10 14.19 -2.90
C PHE A 38 3.71 14.08 -4.29
N VAL A 39 3.32 13.09 -5.08
CA VAL A 39 3.69 13.00 -6.50
C VAL A 39 2.60 13.67 -7.32
N VAL A 40 2.95 14.74 -8.01
CA VAL A 40 2.02 15.56 -8.80
C VAL A 40 2.26 15.31 -10.26
N ASP A 41 1.17 15.15 -11.02
CA ASP A 41 1.20 15.11 -12.47
C ASP A 41 1.52 16.51 -13.03
N LYS A 42 2.69 16.65 -13.63
CA LYS A 42 3.14 17.93 -14.20
C LYS A 42 2.36 18.33 -15.45
N ASP A 43 1.77 17.38 -16.14
CA ASP A 43 1.00 17.62 -17.37
C ASP A 43 -0.44 18.02 -17.07
N SER A 44 -0.85 17.94 -15.80
CA SER A 44 -2.18 18.35 -15.34
C SER A 44 -2.22 19.85 -15.04
N SER A 45 -3.11 20.58 -15.70
CA SER A 45 -3.37 22.01 -15.45
C SER A 45 -3.82 22.32 -14.02
N HIS A 46 -4.11 21.30 -13.20
CA HIS A 46 -4.68 21.42 -11.87
C HIS A 46 -3.84 20.77 -10.77
N SER A 47 -2.57 20.47 -11.00
CA SER A 47 -1.66 19.85 -10.02
C SER A 47 -2.29 18.66 -9.29
N ARG A 48 -2.89 17.73 -10.03
CA ARG A 48 -3.53 16.55 -9.46
C ARG A 48 -2.48 15.54 -9.00
N PRO A 49 -2.74 14.81 -7.90
CA PRO A 49 -1.89 13.69 -7.52
C PRO A 49 -1.79 12.66 -8.64
N ALA A 50 -0.57 12.28 -9.02
CA ALA A 50 -0.32 11.43 -10.19
C ALA A 50 -0.86 10.00 -10.03
N TYR A 51 -0.88 9.49 -8.79
CA TYR A 51 -1.19 8.08 -8.50
C TYR A 51 -2.38 7.89 -7.57
N ILE A 52 -3.31 8.85 -7.51
CA ILE A 52 -4.59 8.71 -6.80
C ILE A 52 -5.72 8.65 -7.84
N PHE A 53 -6.41 7.53 -7.88
CA PHE A 53 -7.46 7.22 -8.83
C PHE A 53 -8.79 7.04 -8.11
N GLU A 54 -9.85 7.60 -8.67
CA GLU A 54 -11.21 7.37 -8.18
C GLU A 54 -11.73 6.00 -8.66
N SER A 55 -12.75 5.49 -8.00
CA SER A 55 -13.39 4.20 -8.30
C SER A 55 -14.02 4.08 -9.70
N GLY A 56 -14.06 5.19 -10.45
CA GLY A 56 -14.46 5.23 -11.86
C GLY A 56 -13.31 4.98 -12.84
N ALA A 57 -12.07 4.89 -12.38
CA ALA A 57 -10.93 4.59 -13.24
C ALA A 57 -11.05 3.22 -13.88
N SER A 58 -10.53 3.07 -15.09
CA SER A 58 -10.50 1.77 -15.75
C SER A 58 -9.43 0.86 -15.12
N GLU A 59 -9.67 -0.44 -15.10
CA GLU A 59 -8.70 -1.43 -14.63
C GLU A 59 -7.37 -1.29 -15.37
N SER A 60 -7.41 -1.07 -16.69
CA SER A 60 -6.20 -0.90 -17.49
C SER A 60 -5.37 0.32 -17.05
N SER A 61 -6.02 1.46 -16.75
CA SER A 61 -5.29 2.65 -16.28
C SER A 61 -4.68 2.46 -14.91
N LEU A 62 -5.35 1.72 -14.01
CA LEU A 62 -4.80 1.37 -12.71
C LEU A 62 -3.59 0.44 -12.84
N LEU A 63 -3.68 -0.57 -13.69
CA LEU A 63 -2.56 -1.49 -13.95
C LEU A 63 -1.36 -0.76 -14.58
N ASP A 64 -1.62 0.17 -15.51
CA ASP A 64 -0.56 1.03 -16.06
C ASP A 64 0.10 1.91 -15.00
N ALA A 65 -0.70 2.48 -14.11
CA ALA A 65 -0.20 3.26 -12.99
C ALA A 65 0.64 2.40 -12.03
N MET A 66 0.20 1.17 -11.72
CA MET A 66 0.93 0.26 -10.84
C MET A 66 2.28 -0.16 -11.42
N VAL A 67 2.38 -0.29 -12.74
CA VAL A 67 3.65 -0.52 -13.44
C VAL A 67 4.54 0.73 -13.42
N SER A 68 3.96 1.88 -13.71
CA SER A 68 4.70 3.15 -13.84
C SER A 68 5.15 3.72 -12.50
N ALA A 69 4.34 3.52 -11.45
CA ALA A 69 4.62 4.03 -10.12
C ALA A 69 5.82 3.34 -9.46
N ARG A 70 6.07 2.07 -9.76
CA ARG A 70 7.15 1.25 -9.18
C ARG A 70 7.24 1.42 -7.66
N ASP A 71 8.12 2.31 -7.19
CA ASP A 71 8.40 2.55 -5.77
C ASP A 71 7.41 3.52 -5.10
N PHE A 72 6.46 4.06 -5.83
CA PHE A 72 5.42 4.92 -5.26
C PHE A 72 4.13 4.14 -5.01
N PRO A 73 3.33 4.54 -3.99
CA PRO A 73 2.02 3.95 -3.76
C PRO A 73 1.02 4.38 -4.84
N VAL A 74 0.20 3.45 -5.28
CA VAL A 74 -0.99 3.71 -6.10
C VAL A 74 -2.21 3.61 -5.21
N VAL A 75 -3.05 4.65 -5.21
CA VAL A 75 -4.26 4.73 -4.40
C VAL A 75 -5.49 4.56 -5.30
N LEU A 76 -6.33 3.60 -4.97
CA LEU A 76 -7.69 3.50 -5.49
C LEU A 76 -8.65 4.06 -4.43
N ASP A 77 -9.12 5.28 -4.68
CA ASP A 77 -9.94 6.01 -3.72
C ASP A 77 -11.43 5.76 -3.95
N ASP A 78 -12.17 5.70 -2.84
CA ASP A 78 -13.63 5.72 -2.81
C ASP A 78 -14.32 4.50 -3.43
N ILE A 79 -14.03 3.30 -2.92
CA ILE A 79 -14.89 2.13 -3.15
C ILE A 79 -16.15 2.28 -2.29
N ALA A 80 -17.03 3.18 -2.74
CA ALA A 80 -18.24 3.56 -2.03
C ALA A 80 -19.44 2.66 -2.36
N ILE A 81 -20.44 2.70 -1.47
CA ILE A 81 -21.75 2.10 -1.69
C ILE A 81 -22.42 2.83 -2.86
N SER A 82 -22.96 2.07 -3.81
CA SER A 82 -23.67 2.60 -4.97
C SER A 82 -25.16 2.26 -4.90
N ALA A 83 -26.02 3.16 -5.36
CA ALA A 83 -27.45 2.92 -5.49
C ALA A 83 -27.76 1.78 -6.48
N SER A 84 -26.92 1.57 -7.49
CA SER A 84 -27.03 0.49 -8.45
C SER A 84 -26.21 -0.72 -8.02
N ARG A 85 -26.87 -1.86 -7.83
CA ARG A 85 -26.20 -3.14 -7.50
C ARG A 85 -25.13 -3.52 -8.53
N ALA A 86 -25.41 -3.29 -9.82
CA ALA A 86 -24.47 -3.59 -10.89
C ALA A 86 -23.22 -2.70 -10.83
N SER A 87 -23.39 -1.41 -10.51
CA SER A 87 -22.27 -0.48 -10.34
C SER A 87 -21.44 -0.83 -9.10
N GLN A 88 -22.11 -1.20 -8.01
CA GLN A 88 -21.43 -1.64 -6.79
C GLN A 88 -20.61 -2.91 -7.05
N GLN A 89 -21.17 -3.90 -7.74
CA GLN A 89 -20.45 -5.13 -8.08
C GLN A 89 -19.22 -4.87 -8.93
N LYS A 90 -19.31 -4.01 -9.94
CA LYS A 90 -18.16 -3.61 -10.77
C LYS A 90 -17.02 -3.00 -9.93
N ARG A 91 -17.34 -2.16 -8.94
CA ARG A 91 -16.33 -1.56 -8.04
C ARG A 91 -15.68 -2.62 -7.14
N VAL A 92 -16.47 -3.54 -6.61
CA VAL A 92 -15.98 -4.66 -5.80
C VAL A 92 -15.07 -5.57 -6.63
N ASP A 93 -15.47 -5.90 -7.85
CA ASP A 93 -14.67 -6.73 -8.76
C ASP A 93 -13.37 -6.04 -9.15
N LEU A 94 -13.42 -4.73 -9.43
CA LEU A 94 -12.22 -3.93 -9.69
C LEU A 94 -11.26 -3.96 -8.50
N ALA A 95 -11.77 -3.70 -7.30
CA ALA A 95 -10.96 -3.74 -6.08
C ALA A 95 -10.33 -5.12 -5.87
N ALA A 96 -11.11 -6.20 -6.06
CA ALA A 96 -10.62 -7.57 -5.92
C ALA A 96 -9.50 -7.89 -6.92
N ASN A 97 -9.62 -7.46 -8.17
CA ASN A 97 -8.60 -7.65 -9.20
C ASN A 97 -7.32 -6.86 -8.85
N ILE A 98 -7.47 -5.58 -8.47
CA ILE A 98 -6.32 -4.74 -8.08
C ILE A 98 -5.62 -5.28 -6.82
N ILE A 99 -6.36 -5.83 -5.86
CA ILE A 99 -5.77 -6.51 -4.69
C ILE A 99 -4.92 -7.72 -5.12
N ARG A 100 -5.43 -8.55 -6.03
CA ARG A 100 -4.71 -9.74 -6.51
C ARG A 100 -3.42 -9.35 -7.25
N GLU A 101 -3.53 -8.43 -8.20
CA GLU A 101 -2.39 -7.96 -9.00
C GLU A 101 -1.35 -7.25 -8.13
N GLY A 102 -1.79 -6.33 -7.27
CA GLY A 102 -0.93 -5.59 -6.36
C GLY A 102 -0.24 -6.47 -5.32
N ALA A 103 -0.94 -7.45 -4.76
CA ALA A 103 -0.35 -8.35 -3.77
C ALA A 103 0.65 -9.33 -4.39
N ASN A 104 0.37 -9.86 -5.57
CA ASN A 104 1.20 -10.90 -6.19
C ASN A 104 2.43 -10.33 -6.90
N ALA A 105 2.60 -9.01 -7.01
CA ALA A 105 3.60 -8.38 -7.88
C ALA A 105 3.58 -9.00 -9.29
N SER A 106 2.37 -9.15 -9.83
CA SER A 106 2.13 -9.97 -11.02
C SER A 106 2.81 -9.38 -12.25
N LYS A 107 3.24 -10.27 -13.15
CA LYS A 107 3.65 -9.87 -14.50
C LYS A 107 2.42 -9.64 -15.33
N ILE A 108 2.19 -8.39 -15.72
CA ILE A 108 1.10 -8.00 -16.59
C ILE A 108 1.60 -8.08 -18.03
N SER A 109 0.97 -8.94 -18.82
CA SER A 109 1.29 -9.05 -20.24
C SER A 109 0.43 -8.11 -21.06
N LYS A 110 1.04 -7.17 -21.77
CA LYS A 110 0.37 -6.27 -22.69
C LYS A 110 0.87 -6.45 -24.11
N MET A 111 -0.03 -6.22 -25.06
CA MET A 111 0.34 -6.12 -26.47
C MET A 111 0.83 -4.70 -26.76
N ALA A 112 2.09 -4.55 -27.10
CA ALA A 112 2.63 -3.30 -27.58
C ALA A 112 2.04 -2.96 -28.97
N PRO A 113 2.10 -1.68 -29.42
CA PRO A 113 1.59 -1.27 -30.73
C PRO A 113 2.15 -2.08 -31.92
N ASN A 114 3.34 -2.61 -31.78
CA ASN A 114 4.00 -3.48 -32.76
C ASN A 114 3.57 -4.97 -32.67
N ARG A 115 2.49 -5.27 -31.95
CA ARG A 115 1.97 -6.63 -31.68
C ARG A 115 2.94 -7.57 -30.96
N LYS A 116 4.00 -7.06 -30.35
CA LYS A 116 4.84 -7.85 -29.46
C LYS A 116 4.25 -7.87 -28.07
N ARG A 117 4.29 -9.03 -27.42
CA ARG A 117 3.95 -9.17 -26.00
C ARG A 117 5.06 -8.55 -25.16
N VAL A 118 4.68 -7.69 -24.26
CA VAL A 118 5.59 -7.09 -23.26
C VAL A 118 5.08 -7.49 -21.89
N ASP A 119 5.93 -8.11 -21.09
CA ASP A 119 5.64 -8.45 -19.71
C ASP A 119 6.16 -7.32 -18.81
N LEU A 120 5.25 -6.72 -18.07
CA LEU A 120 5.51 -5.60 -17.16
C LEU A 120 5.31 -6.07 -15.72
N GLU A 121 6.21 -5.70 -14.82
CA GLU A 121 6.09 -6.06 -13.40
C GLU A 121 5.32 -4.99 -12.63
N CYS A 122 4.32 -5.45 -11.89
CA CYS A 122 3.48 -4.62 -11.04
C CYS A 122 4.02 -4.62 -9.61
N VAL A 123 4.98 -3.75 -9.32
CA VAL A 123 5.68 -3.72 -8.03
C VAL A 123 5.21 -2.61 -7.09
N ALA A 124 4.33 -1.72 -7.55
CA ALA A 124 3.79 -0.65 -6.73
C ALA A 124 3.04 -1.18 -5.51
N THR A 125 3.17 -0.50 -4.39
CA THR A 125 2.31 -0.74 -3.22
C THR A 125 0.94 -0.14 -3.48
N VAL A 126 -0.11 -0.92 -3.30
CA VAL A 126 -1.49 -0.46 -3.52
C VAL A 126 -2.13 -0.10 -2.18
N VAL A 127 -2.88 1.00 -2.18
CA VAL A 127 -3.73 1.42 -1.07
C VAL A 127 -5.15 1.63 -1.60
N ILE A 128 -6.13 1.10 -0.92
CA ILE A 128 -7.55 1.23 -1.27
C ILE A 128 -8.28 1.90 -0.13
N THR A 129 -9.08 2.92 -0.43
CA THR A 129 -10.05 3.46 0.54
C THR A 129 -11.44 2.98 0.21
N ALA A 130 -12.18 2.50 1.20
CA ALA A 130 -13.47 1.86 0.95
C ALA A 130 -14.49 2.08 2.06
N GLU A 131 -15.75 2.01 1.69
CA GLU A 131 -16.89 1.86 2.60
C GLU A 131 -17.35 0.40 2.71
N LEU A 132 -17.00 -0.39 1.73
CA LEU A 132 -17.40 -1.79 1.64
C LEU A 132 -16.30 -2.72 2.16
N PRO A 133 -16.63 -3.70 2.98
CA PRO A 133 -15.68 -4.72 3.42
C PRO A 133 -15.29 -5.64 2.26
N ILE A 134 -14.09 -6.20 2.35
CA ILE A 134 -13.67 -7.28 1.46
C ILE A 134 -14.51 -8.52 1.75
N GLN A 135 -15.09 -9.11 0.70
CA GLN A 135 -16.01 -10.24 0.85
C GLN A 135 -15.32 -11.60 0.82
N ALA A 136 -14.27 -11.74 0.04
CA ALA A 136 -13.59 -13.02 -0.10
C ALA A 136 -12.35 -13.11 0.79
N MET A 137 -12.19 -14.24 1.46
CA MET A 137 -11.04 -14.50 2.34
C MET A 137 -9.71 -14.48 1.61
N SER A 138 -9.69 -14.83 0.33
CA SER A 138 -8.49 -14.82 -0.48
C SER A 138 -7.93 -13.41 -0.69
N GLU A 139 -8.80 -12.41 -0.84
CA GLU A 139 -8.41 -10.99 -0.91
C GLU A 139 -8.12 -10.43 0.47
N LEU A 140 -8.91 -10.81 1.48
CA LEU A 140 -8.69 -10.35 2.85
C LEU A 140 -7.29 -10.72 3.37
N ASN A 141 -6.84 -11.95 3.10
CA ASN A 141 -5.49 -12.41 3.48
C ASN A 141 -4.35 -11.68 2.74
N ARG A 142 -4.67 -10.92 1.68
CA ARG A 142 -3.73 -10.05 0.96
C ARG A 142 -3.75 -8.61 1.44
N CYS A 143 -4.68 -8.28 2.33
CA CYS A 143 -4.87 -6.91 2.77
C CYS A 143 -4.37 -6.69 4.19
N ILE A 144 -3.82 -5.50 4.41
CA ILE A 144 -3.60 -4.91 5.71
C ILE A 144 -4.81 -4.03 5.96
N LEU A 145 -5.73 -4.55 6.76
CA LEU A 145 -6.98 -3.85 7.04
C LEU A 145 -6.76 -2.76 8.10
N ILE A 146 -7.08 -1.53 7.72
CA ILE A 146 -7.00 -0.34 8.59
C ILE A 146 -8.42 0.18 8.82
N PRO A 147 -9.07 -0.21 9.92
CA PRO A 147 -10.44 0.20 10.19
C PRO A 147 -10.47 1.65 10.74
N VAL A 148 -11.19 2.53 10.06
CA VAL A 148 -11.45 3.91 10.51
C VAL A 148 -12.88 3.98 11.02
N ARG A 149 -13.03 3.99 12.35
CA ARG A 149 -14.35 3.93 13.01
C ARG A 149 -14.90 5.32 13.40
N LYS A 150 -14.03 6.31 13.47
CA LYS A 150 -14.38 7.70 13.88
C LYS A 150 -13.77 8.68 12.88
N PRO A 151 -14.30 9.90 12.77
CA PRO A 151 -13.69 10.94 11.96
C PRO A 151 -12.21 11.14 12.31
N LEU A 152 -11.37 11.19 11.27
CA LEU A 152 -9.95 11.44 11.44
C LEU A 152 -9.72 12.93 11.70
N ASN A 153 -9.10 13.23 12.82
CA ASN A 153 -8.62 14.60 13.12
C ASN A 153 -7.16 14.68 12.61
N LEU A 154 -7.00 15.02 11.33
CA LEU A 154 -5.69 15.13 10.70
C LEU A 154 -5.12 16.53 10.97
N PRO A 155 -3.88 16.64 11.49
CA PRO A 155 -3.21 17.92 11.67
C PRO A 155 -3.14 18.71 10.35
N ASP A 156 -3.32 20.01 10.40
CA ASP A 156 -3.26 20.88 9.21
C ASP A 156 -1.85 20.90 8.60
N GLU A 157 -0.83 20.68 9.42
CA GLU A 157 0.59 20.55 9.02
C GLU A 157 0.85 19.31 8.17
N LEU A 158 0.00 18.27 8.25
CA LEU A 158 0.11 17.08 7.44
C LEU A 158 -0.25 17.39 5.98
N THR A 159 0.71 17.93 5.25
CA THR A 159 0.58 18.29 3.83
C THR A 159 1.30 17.30 2.93
N PRO A 160 0.93 17.18 1.65
CA PRO A 160 1.67 16.35 0.68
C PRO A 160 3.15 16.73 0.58
N SER A 161 3.48 18.02 0.66
CA SER A 161 4.87 18.52 0.63
C SER A 161 5.67 18.04 1.83
N LEU A 162 5.09 18.12 3.05
CA LEU A 162 5.73 17.61 4.26
C LEU A 162 5.96 16.10 4.17
N MET A 163 4.96 15.36 3.68
CA MET A 163 5.10 13.91 3.50
C MET A 163 6.19 13.56 2.48
N GLY A 164 6.25 14.27 1.37
CA GLY A 164 7.32 14.08 0.37
C GLY A 164 8.71 14.35 0.95
N ALA A 165 8.89 15.44 1.70
CA ALA A 165 10.13 15.77 2.37
C ALA A 165 10.52 14.72 3.43
N SER A 166 9.56 14.27 4.23
CA SER A 166 9.76 13.23 5.25
C SER A 166 10.18 11.90 4.64
N ILE A 167 9.53 11.50 3.53
CA ILE A 167 9.88 10.28 2.80
C ILE A 167 11.30 10.39 2.23
N LEU A 168 11.68 11.53 1.64
CA LEU A 168 13.03 11.73 1.12
C LEU A 168 14.08 11.65 2.22
N SER A 169 13.86 12.31 3.36
CA SER A 169 14.74 12.25 4.52
C SER A 169 14.86 10.84 5.07
N PHE A 170 13.74 10.11 5.16
CA PHE A 170 13.76 8.71 5.56
C PHE A 170 14.55 7.83 4.58
N LEU A 171 14.40 8.02 3.27
CA LEU A 171 15.15 7.27 2.27
C LEU A 171 16.65 7.54 2.35
N GLN A 172 17.06 8.78 2.60
CA GLN A 172 18.46 9.13 2.83
C GLN A 172 19.01 8.42 4.06
N TYR A 173 18.29 8.46 5.18
CA TYR A 173 18.66 7.71 6.39
C TYR A 173 18.74 6.21 6.12
N PHE A 174 17.69 5.65 5.50
CA PHE A 174 17.58 4.23 5.22
C PHE A 174 18.75 3.72 4.35
N THR A 175 19.08 4.42 3.28
CA THR A 175 20.19 4.05 2.38
C THR A 175 21.56 4.20 3.02
N ALA A 176 21.70 5.08 4.03
CA ALA A 176 22.94 5.23 4.79
C ALA A 176 23.15 4.10 5.82
N MET A 177 22.06 3.59 6.41
CA MET A 177 22.11 2.63 7.53
C MET A 177 21.94 1.17 7.09
N HIS A 178 21.32 0.92 5.94
CA HIS A 178 20.98 -0.43 5.49
C HIS A 178 21.62 -0.76 4.16
N THR A 179 22.40 -1.84 4.14
CA THR A 179 22.94 -2.42 2.91
C THR A 179 21.92 -3.39 2.30
N ALA A 180 22.06 -3.69 1.01
CA ALA A 180 21.25 -4.73 0.35
C ALA A 180 21.34 -6.08 1.08
N GLU A 181 22.48 -6.38 1.73
CA GLU A 181 22.70 -7.61 2.47
C GLU A 181 21.93 -7.64 3.80
N SER A 182 21.91 -6.53 4.54
CA SER A 182 21.11 -6.43 5.76
C SER A 182 19.61 -6.57 5.48
N MET A 183 19.16 -6.08 4.35
CA MET A 183 17.75 -6.21 3.91
C MET A 183 17.39 -7.63 3.47
N ARG A 184 18.34 -8.39 2.92
CA ARG A 184 18.11 -9.81 2.58
C ARG A 184 17.89 -10.69 3.80
N SER A 185 18.50 -10.36 4.92
CA SER A 185 18.34 -11.12 6.18
C SER A 185 17.04 -10.80 6.91
N LEU A 186 16.36 -9.69 6.56
CA LEU A 186 15.12 -9.22 7.18
C LEU A 186 14.00 -10.28 7.27
N PRO A 187 13.66 -10.99 6.18
CA PRO A 187 12.57 -11.98 6.25
C PRO A 187 12.84 -13.15 7.19
N ASN A 188 14.10 -13.49 7.43
CA ASN A 188 14.50 -14.66 8.23
C ASN A 188 14.52 -14.40 9.74
N ASN A 189 14.63 -13.13 10.15
CA ASN A 189 14.69 -12.75 11.56
C ASN A 189 13.33 -12.39 12.17
N LEU A 190 12.27 -12.42 11.35
CA LEU A 190 10.93 -11.94 11.73
C LEU A 190 10.06 -12.98 12.46
N GLU A 191 10.54 -14.18 12.68
CA GLU A 191 9.72 -15.23 13.36
C GLU A 191 9.41 -14.91 14.83
N SER A 192 10.09 -13.94 15.44
CA SER A 192 10.03 -13.68 16.88
C SER A 192 9.07 -12.57 17.34
N ILE A 193 8.55 -11.75 16.43
CA ILE A 193 7.80 -10.53 16.81
C ILE A 193 6.34 -10.84 17.17
N ILE A 194 5.70 -11.79 16.50
CA ILE A 194 4.32 -12.18 16.85
C ILE A 194 4.31 -13.18 18.01
N PRO A 195 3.66 -12.88 19.12
CA PRO A 195 3.48 -13.87 20.18
C PRO A 195 2.87 -15.16 19.65
N SER A 196 3.43 -16.31 20.03
CA SER A 196 3.01 -17.63 19.54
C SER A 196 1.52 -17.93 19.73
N LYS A 197 0.89 -17.36 20.76
CA LYS A 197 -0.56 -17.45 21.00
C LYS A 197 -1.41 -16.73 19.95
N LEU A 198 -0.90 -15.65 19.36
CA LEU A 198 -1.59 -14.90 18.29
C LEU A 198 -1.30 -15.48 16.92
N SER A 199 -0.14 -16.09 16.72
CA SER A 199 0.25 -16.67 15.44
C SER A 199 -0.48 -17.97 15.12
N ALA A 200 -0.89 -18.75 16.12
CA ALA A 200 -1.43 -20.11 15.97
C ALA A 200 -2.72 -20.21 15.13
N GLY A 201 -3.44 -19.11 14.90
CA GLY A 201 -4.68 -19.09 14.11
C GLY A 201 -4.62 -18.23 12.84
N LEU A 202 -3.50 -17.57 12.58
CA LEU A 202 -3.38 -16.66 11.45
C LEU A 202 -2.81 -17.37 10.20
N ASP A 203 -3.30 -16.98 9.03
CA ASP A 203 -2.71 -17.37 7.76
C ASP A 203 -1.23 -16.96 7.70
N LYS A 204 -0.37 -17.83 7.18
CA LYS A 204 1.09 -17.58 7.08
C LYS A 204 1.43 -16.29 6.34
N ARG A 205 0.65 -15.91 5.34
CA ARG A 205 0.81 -14.66 4.59
C ARG A 205 0.52 -13.45 5.47
N VAL A 206 -0.55 -13.51 6.26
CA VAL A 206 -0.91 -12.45 7.20
C VAL A 206 0.19 -12.28 8.25
N GLN A 207 0.70 -13.38 8.80
CA GLN A 207 1.83 -13.35 9.75
C GLN A 207 3.06 -12.68 9.12
N LYS A 208 3.44 -13.10 7.92
CA LYS A 208 4.59 -12.55 7.20
C LYS A 208 4.43 -11.05 6.94
N ASN A 209 3.28 -10.64 6.40
CA ASN A 209 3.01 -9.23 6.13
C ASN A 209 3.04 -8.39 7.41
N PHE A 210 2.46 -8.89 8.49
CA PHE A 210 2.48 -8.20 9.79
C PHE A 210 3.90 -8.03 10.32
N ASN A 211 4.71 -9.09 10.30
CA ASN A 211 6.11 -9.03 10.75
C ASN A 211 6.91 -8.00 9.96
N ILE A 212 6.79 -8.01 8.63
CA ILE A 212 7.48 -7.03 7.76
C ILE A 212 7.05 -5.60 8.13
N LEU A 213 5.76 -5.37 8.35
CA LEU A 213 5.26 -4.05 8.72
C LEU A 213 5.79 -3.59 10.07
N MET A 214 5.80 -4.46 11.07
CA MET A 214 6.33 -4.13 12.39
C MET A 214 7.80 -3.76 12.31
N HIS A 215 8.57 -4.52 11.57
CA HIS A 215 9.99 -4.20 11.39
C HIS A 215 10.22 -2.88 10.62
N VAL A 216 9.44 -2.63 9.57
CA VAL A 216 9.47 -1.33 8.88
C VAL A 216 9.10 -0.19 9.83
N LEU A 217 8.13 -0.39 10.70
CA LEU A 217 7.73 0.59 11.70
C LEU A 217 8.87 0.86 12.70
N GLU A 218 9.57 -0.17 13.16
CA GLU A 218 10.77 -0.02 14.03
C GLU A 218 11.84 0.83 13.34
N ILE A 219 12.14 0.56 12.06
CA ILE A 219 13.11 1.34 11.28
C ILE A 219 12.65 2.82 11.19
N VAL A 220 11.38 3.07 10.90
CA VAL A 220 10.84 4.43 10.78
C VAL A 220 10.90 5.17 12.11
N LEU A 221 10.54 4.53 13.21
CA LEU A 221 10.59 5.14 14.54
C LEU A 221 12.01 5.41 15.01
N SER A 222 12.93 4.47 14.76
CA SER A 222 14.35 4.68 15.02
C SER A 222 14.91 5.86 14.22
N ALA A 223 14.54 5.98 12.93
CA ALA A 223 14.92 7.13 12.10
C ALA A 223 14.35 8.46 12.62
N ALA A 224 13.19 8.41 13.27
CA ALA A 224 12.54 9.57 13.90
C ALA A 224 13.07 9.88 15.31
N GLY A 225 14.03 9.09 15.83
CA GLY A 225 14.54 9.23 17.21
C GLY A 225 13.52 8.83 18.28
N VAL A 226 12.53 8.01 17.92
CA VAL A 226 11.53 7.49 18.86
C VAL A 226 11.94 6.10 19.29
N ASP A 227 12.53 6.00 20.49
CA ASP A 227 12.90 4.72 21.08
C ASP A 227 11.69 4.05 21.76
N GLY A 228 11.52 2.75 21.53
CA GLY A 228 10.69 1.91 22.41
C GLY A 228 9.25 1.63 21.97
N LEU A 229 9.05 0.94 20.85
CA LEU A 229 7.77 0.25 20.56
C LEU A 229 7.46 -0.86 21.57
N GLU A 230 8.47 -1.43 22.20
CA GLU A 230 8.30 -2.55 23.14
C GLU A 230 7.44 -2.20 24.37
N GLN A 231 7.36 -0.90 24.74
CA GLN A 231 6.58 -0.47 25.91
C GLN A 231 5.12 -0.14 25.63
N SER A 232 4.73 0.00 24.36
CA SER A 232 3.38 0.45 23.99
C SER A 232 2.46 -0.68 23.46
N LEU A 233 2.96 -1.89 23.30
CA LEU A 233 2.21 -3.04 22.80
C LEU A 233 1.84 -4.08 23.88
N CYS A 234 2.13 -3.78 25.16
CA CYS A 234 1.74 -4.63 26.30
C CYS A 234 0.44 -4.20 26.95
#